data_f7aec1e4ae4b4b9faea562f0b0bc602e
#
_entry.id   f7aec1e4ae4b4b9faea562f0b0bc602e
#
_cell.length_a   1.000
_cell.length_b   1.000
_cell.length_c   1.000
_cell.angle_alpha   90.00
_cell.angle_beta   90.00
_cell.angle_gamma   90.00
#
_symmetry.space_group_name_H-M   'P 1'
#
loop_
_entity.id
_entity.type
_entity.pdbx_description
1 polymer ?
#
loop_
_entity_poly.entity_id
_entity_poly.type
_entity_poly.pdbx_seq_one_letter_code
_entity_poly.pdbx_strand_id
1 'polypeptide(L)'
;MFFFIDCKSVLPADIIFVLDESGSVGQDDFRRSLDAISNTVDKLGISDKLIHVGLSMFGGTGTSRTGLDLSTSYDKSVIKESISSIVYNRQGYTDIGDALRYACEDMFLSIKGERSGVPNYVVLMTDGKSNRGSIQTGVTACDSNNVSIIAVGIGDGISEAELLSIVSEPRYYINTTYMELHESLLDIVTSSVNCSAGISEVFKFFIFYLAFLVLFKIVLNSITLQRLIRMTTSNTF
;
A
#
# COMPACT_ATOMS: atom_id res chain seq x y z
N MET A 1 -11.42 -23.77 -0.21
CA MET A 1 -10.85 -23.60 1.13
C MET A 1 -10.19 -22.24 1.13
N PHE A 2 -10.93 -21.21 1.57
CA PHE A 2 -10.41 -19.85 1.64
C PHE A 2 -9.55 -19.73 2.89
N PHE A 3 -8.26 -19.50 2.72
CA PHE A 3 -7.37 -19.16 3.82
C PHE A 3 -7.61 -17.71 4.19
N PHE A 4 -8.27 -17.48 5.31
CA PHE A 4 -8.27 -16.17 5.95
C PHE A 4 -6.84 -15.92 6.45
N ILE A 5 -6.14 -14.99 5.81
CA ILE A 5 -4.86 -14.47 6.32
C ILE A 5 -5.25 -13.51 7.45
N ASP A 6 -5.12 -13.97 8.70
CA ASP A 6 -5.33 -13.14 9.88
C ASP A 6 -4.11 -12.20 10.02
N CYS A 7 -4.22 -10.98 9.49
CA CYS A 7 -3.18 -9.96 9.56
C CYS A 7 -3.13 -9.36 10.97
N LYS A 8 -2.48 -10.02 11.92
CA LYS A 8 -2.43 -9.61 13.34
C LYS A 8 -1.28 -8.68 13.73
N SER A 9 -0.35 -8.36 12.83
CA SER A 9 0.76 -7.45 13.14
C SER A 9 0.68 -6.20 12.28
N VAL A 10 0.55 -5.04 12.91
CA VAL A 10 0.73 -3.75 12.22
C VAL A 10 2.21 -3.62 11.88
N LEU A 11 2.53 -3.61 10.59
CA LEU A 11 3.89 -3.40 10.10
C LEU A 11 4.16 -1.91 9.90
N PRO A 12 5.41 -1.45 10.03
CA PRO A 12 5.77 -0.09 9.66
C PRO A 12 5.48 0.18 8.19
N ALA A 13 4.93 1.35 7.90
CA ALA A 13 4.69 1.82 6.53
C ALA A 13 4.64 3.35 6.49
N ASP A 14 5.08 3.93 5.37
CA ASP A 14 4.91 5.33 5.06
C ASP A 14 3.84 5.47 3.98
N ILE A 15 2.75 6.18 4.28
CA ILE A 15 1.57 6.28 3.43
C ILE A 15 1.32 7.74 3.07
N ILE A 16 1.25 8.05 1.78
CA ILE A 16 0.82 9.35 1.29
C ILE A 16 -0.50 9.22 0.56
N PHE A 17 -1.54 9.85 1.09
CA PHE A 17 -2.79 10.03 0.37
C PHE A 17 -2.62 11.12 -0.68
N VAL A 18 -3.08 10.87 -1.89
CA VAL A 18 -3.02 11.79 -3.04
C VAL A 18 -4.46 12.05 -3.50
N LEU A 19 -5.01 13.20 -3.07
CA LEU A 19 -6.42 13.51 -3.19
C LEU A 19 -6.68 14.46 -4.36
N ASP A 20 -7.58 14.06 -5.24
CA ASP A 20 -8.07 14.89 -6.34
C ASP A 20 -8.85 16.10 -5.81
N GLU A 21 -8.44 17.31 -6.22
CA GLU A 21 -9.16 18.57 -5.98
C GLU A 21 -9.58 19.25 -7.30
N SER A 22 -9.73 18.46 -8.37
CA SER A 22 -10.22 18.96 -9.65
C SER A 22 -11.67 19.44 -9.58
N GLY A 23 -12.11 20.14 -10.63
CA GLY A 23 -13.42 20.78 -10.62
C GLY A 23 -14.61 19.82 -10.62
N SER A 24 -14.42 18.55 -11.01
CA SER A 24 -15.46 17.49 -10.99
C SER A 24 -15.80 17.06 -9.56
N VAL A 25 -14.81 17.01 -8.66
CA VAL A 25 -15.00 16.58 -7.26
C VAL A 25 -16.00 17.49 -6.53
N GLY A 26 -15.84 18.80 -6.62
CA GLY A 26 -16.66 19.74 -5.86
C GLY A 26 -16.32 19.77 -4.36
N GLN A 27 -16.81 20.79 -3.67
CA GLN A 27 -16.42 21.05 -2.28
C GLN A 27 -16.94 20.01 -1.29
N ASP A 28 -18.18 19.53 -1.49
CA ASP A 28 -18.80 18.58 -0.55
C ASP A 28 -18.13 17.20 -0.65
N ASP A 29 -17.85 16.73 -1.85
CA ASP A 29 -17.21 15.43 -2.07
C ASP A 29 -15.72 15.45 -1.72
N PHE A 30 -15.05 16.59 -1.93
CA PHE A 30 -13.71 16.82 -1.40
C PHE A 30 -13.69 16.71 0.13
N ARG A 31 -14.68 17.30 0.82
CA ARG A 31 -14.81 17.18 2.28
C ARG A 31 -15.07 15.75 2.71
N ARG A 32 -15.96 15.02 2.03
CA ARG A 32 -16.20 13.58 2.28
C ARG A 32 -14.93 12.75 2.14
N SER A 33 -14.10 13.07 1.16
CA SER A 33 -12.79 12.40 0.96
C SER A 33 -11.83 12.67 2.11
N LEU A 34 -11.73 13.91 2.59
CA LEU A 34 -10.93 14.25 3.78
C LEU A 34 -11.47 13.54 5.04
N ASP A 35 -12.78 13.45 5.20
CA ASP A 35 -13.40 12.73 6.32
C ASP A 35 -13.10 11.22 6.25
N ALA A 36 -13.12 10.62 5.05
CA ALA A 36 -12.75 9.22 4.84
C ALA A 36 -11.27 8.96 5.20
N ILE A 37 -10.36 9.85 4.78
CA ILE A 37 -8.93 9.77 5.15
C ILE A 37 -8.78 9.90 6.68
N SER A 38 -9.43 10.87 7.30
CA SER A 38 -9.40 11.11 8.75
C SER A 38 -9.87 9.87 9.53
N ASN A 39 -10.94 9.23 9.08
CA ASN A 39 -11.47 8.01 9.69
C ASN A 39 -10.53 6.81 9.50
N THR A 40 -9.88 6.71 8.33
CA THR A 40 -8.86 5.69 8.08
C THR A 40 -7.65 5.88 9.01
N VAL A 41 -7.16 7.10 9.16
CA VAL A 41 -6.08 7.45 10.11
C VAL A 41 -6.44 7.03 11.55
N ASP A 42 -7.70 7.20 11.95
CA ASP A 42 -8.18 6.80 13.28
C ASP A 42 -8.03 5.30 13.54
N LYS A 43 -8.13 4.47 12.52
CA LYS A 43 -8.01 3.00 12.57
C LYS A 43 -6.59 2.47 12.34
N LEU A 44 -5.71 3.26 11.74
CA LEU A 44 -4.32 2.86 11.51
C LEU A 44 -3.50 2.91 12.81
N GLY A 45 -2.44 2.10 12.85
CA GLY A 45 -1.47 2.08 13.95
C GLY A 45 -0.45 3.22 13.86
N ILE A 46 -0.90 4.47 14.02
CA ILE A 46 -0.03 5.64 13.92
C ILE A 46 0.91 5.73 15.13
N SER A 47 2.20 5.81 14.89
CA SER A 47 3.24 6.13 15.87
C SER A 47 4.56 6.41 15.18
N ASP A 48 5.55 6.90 15.90
CA ASP A 48 6.92 7.10 15.42
C ASP A 48 7.60 5.83 14.83
N LYS A 49 7.11 4.65 15.21
CA LYS A 49 7.69 3.34 14.82
C LYS A 49 6.85 2.55 13.82
N LEU A 50 5.57 2.87 13.68
CA LEU A 50 4.65 2.09 12.87
C LEU A 50 4.25 2.83 11.59
N ILE A 51 3.07 3.41 11.51
CA ILE A 51 2.59 4.05 10.29
C ILE A 51 2.77 5.56 10.38
N HIS A 52 3.41 6.14 9.37
CA HIS A 52 3.43 7.56 9.11
C HIS A 52 2.45 7.90 7.99
N VAL A 53 1.81 9.05 8.08
CA VAL A 53 0.81 9.48 7.10
C VAL A 53 1.14 10.89 6.60
N GLY A 54 1.16 11.02 5.28
CA GLY A 54 1.20 12.29 4.57
C GLY A 54 -0.04 12.47 3.69
N LEU A 55 -0.26 13.68 3.21
CA LEU A 55 -1.37 14.03 2.32
C LEU A 55 -0.93 15.08 1.31
N SER A 56 -1.19 14.84 0.04
CA SER A 56 -1.11 15.84 -1.02
C SER A 56 -2.46 15.97 -1.74
N MET A 57 -2.68 17.14 -2.32
CA MET A 57 -3.80 17.41 -3.20
C MET A 57 -3.27 17.73 -4.59
N PHE A 58 -4.05 17.39 -5.61
CA PHE A 58 -3.67 17.61 -7.00
C PHE A 58 -4.87 18.00 -7.88
N GLY A 59 -4.56 18.59 -9.01
CA GLY A 59 -5.48 18.90 -10.08
C GLY A 59 -4.73 18.96 -11.41
N GLY A 60 -4.55 20.13 -12.01
CA GLY A 60 -3.77 20.29 -13.23
C GLY A 60 -2.27 20.14 -13.04
N THR A 61 -1.53 20.06 -14.16
CA THR A 61 -0.06 19.96 -14.17
C THR A 61 0.59 21.07 -13.36
N GLY A 62 1.49 20.71 -12.44
CA GLY A 62 2.21 21.63 -11.58
C GLY A 62 1.37 22.31 -10.48
N THR A 63 0.16 21.79 -10.21
CA THR A 63 -0.71 22.30 -9.13
C THR A 63 -0.70 21.41 -7.90
N SER A 64 0.05 20.31 -7.92
CA SER A 64 0.19 19.41 -6.76
C SER A 64 0.78 20.17 -5.58
N ARG A 65 0.21 19.96 -4.39
CA ARG A 65 0.59 20.65 -3.17
C ARG A 65 0.55 19.73 -1.95
N THR A 66 1.46 19.93 -1.03
CA THR A 66 1.48 19.23 0.26
C THR A 66 0.39 19.77 1.17
N GLY A 67 -0.38 18.88 1.78
CA GLY A 67 -1.27 19.17 2.89
C GLY A 67 -0.66 18.75 4.23
N LEU A 68 0.07 17.63 4.23
CA LEU A 68 0.67 17.02 5.41
C LEU A 68 1.91 16.23 5.01
N ASP A 69 3.07 16.53 5.60
CA ASP A 69 4.27 15.72 5.46
C ASP A 69 4.24 14.52 6.42
N LEU A 70 4.97 13.43 6.10
CA LEU A 70 5.08 12.24 6.95
C LEU A 70 5.61 12.53 8.36
N SER A 71 6.40 13.59 8.51
CA SER A 71 6.97 14.04 9.79
C SER A 71 6.10 15.04 10.55
N THR A 72 4.92 15.41 10.04
CA THR A 72 4.09 16.47 10.66
C THR A 72 3.66 16.11 12.07
N SER A 73 3.21 14.89 12.29
CA SER A 73 2.86 14.38 13.63
C SER A 73 2.73 12.86 13.65
N TYR A 74 2.88 12.28 14.84
CA TYR A 74 2.56 10.88 15.15
C TYR A 74 1.39 10.78 16.13
N ASP A 75 0.71 11.89 16.40
CA ASP A 75 -0.52 11.95 17.17
C ASP A 75 -1.71 12.05 16.22
N LYS A 76 -2.63 11.10 16.31
CA LYS A 76 -3.83 11.02 15.45
C LYS A 76 -4.69 12.28 15.55
N SER A 77 -4.80 12.89 16.72
CA SER A 77 -5.62 14.09 16.90
C SER A 77 -5.04 15.28 16.13
N VAL A 78 -3.73 15.47 16.15
CA VAL A 78 -3.03 16.51 15.41
C VAL A 78 -3.12 16.28 13.90
N ILE A 79 -2.95 15.03 13.45
CA ILE A 79 -3.09 14.66 12.04
C ILE A 79 -4.52 14.96 11.55
N LYS A 80 -5.53 14.54 12.30
CA LYS A 80 -6.95 14.76 11.96
C LYS A 80 -7.32 16.24 11.94
N GLU A 81 -6.81 17.04 12.88
CA GLU A 81 -6.97 18.49 12.89
C GLU A 81 -6.33 19.11 11.63
N SER A 82 -5.11 18.69 11.29
CA SER A 82 -4.43 19.15 10.07
C SER A 82 -5.22 18.79 8.80
N ILE A 83 -5.74 17.55 8.70
CA ILE A 83 -6.60 17.13 7.58
C ILE A 83 -7.86 17.99 7.51
N SER A 84 -8.52 18.24 8.64
CA SER A 84 -9.77 19.02 8.69
C SER A 84 -9.60 20.48 8.29
N SER A 85 -8.39 21.03 8.44
CA SER A 85 -8.05 22.40 8.09
C SER A 85 -7.81 22.62 6.59
N ILE A 86 -7.72 21.53 5.80
CA ILE A 86 -7.44 21.62 4.36
C ILE A 86 -8.62 22.24 3.62
N VAL A 87 -8.33 23.25 2.81
CA VAL A 87 -9.31 23.96 2.01
C VAL A 87 -9.28 23.43 0.57
N TYR A 88 -10.46 23.21 -0.01
CA TYR A 88 -10.63 22.85 -1.41
C TYR A 88 -10.20 24.01 -2.32
N ASN A 89 -9.23 23.73 -3.20
CA ASN A 89 -8.68 24.72 -4.11
C ASN A 89 -9.03 24.39 -5.56
N ARG A 90 -10.28 24.22 -5.86
CA ARG A 90 -10.87 23.85 -7.16
C ARG A 90 -9.94 24.04 -8.36
N GLN A 91 -9.28 22.96 -8.81
CA GLN A 91 -8.42 22.98 -9.98
C GLN A 91 -9.22 22.68 -11.27
N GLY A 92 -8.72 23.19 -12.42
CA GLY A 92 -9.45 23.07 -13.69
C GLY A 92 -9.30 21.73 -14.40
N TYR A 93 -8.28 20.95 -14.06
CA TYR A 93 -7.86 19.73 -14.78
C TYR A 93 -7.47 18.63 -13.81
N THR A 94 -7.31 17.40 -14.32
CA THR A 94 -6.85 16.23 -13.60
C THR A 94 -5.59 15.69 -14.26
N ASP A 95 -4.42 15.79 -13.60
CA ASP A 95 -3.13 15.27 -14.06
C ASP A 95 -2.60 14.24 -13.05
N ILE A 96 -3.04 12.98 -13.22
CA ILE A 96 -2.63 11.87 -12.35
C ILE A 96 -1.12 11.62 -12.45
N GLY A 97 -0.52 11.80 -13.64
CA GLY A 97 0.91 11.61 -13.84
C GLY A 97 1.76 12.59 -13.03
N ASP A 98 1.40 13.88 -13.03
CA ASP A 98 2.06 14.90 -12.21
C ASP A 98 1.83 14.68 -10.71
N ALA A 99 0.62 14.27 -10.34
CA ALA A 99 0.28 13.97 -8.95
C ALA A 99 1.12 12.82 -8.35
N LEU A 100 1.24 11.72 -9.08
CA LEU A 100 2.07 10.57 -8.67
C LEU A 100 3.54 10.95 -8.64
N ARG A 101 4.03 11.66 -9.68
CA ARG A 101 5.41 12.15 -9.71
C ARG A 101 5.71 13.02 -8.47
N TYR A 102 4.85 13.99 -8.19
CA TYR A 102 4.99 14.87 -7.03
C TYR A 102 5.02 14.07 -5.71
N ALA A 103 4.10 13.13 -5.54
CA ALA A 103 4.08 12.31 -4.34
C ALA A 103 5.37 11.47 -4.20
N CYS A 104 5.81 10.81 -5.29
CA CYS A 104 6.92 9.87 -5.23
C CYS A 104 8.31 10.53 -5.24
N GLU A 105 8.47 11.72 -5.81
CA GLU A 105 9.76 12.44 -5.87
C GLU A 105 9.89 13.52 -4.80
N ASP A 106 8.78 14.23 -4.47
CA ASP A 106 8.85 15.41 -3.62
C ASP A 106 8.33 15.17 -2.19
N MET A 107 7.52 14.11 -1.96
CA MET A 107 6.97 13.86 -0.63
C MET A 107 7.64 12.71 0.11
N PHE A 108 8.11 11.66 -0.58
CA PHE A 108 8.92 10.61 0.03
C PHE A 108 10.39 11.03 0.12
N LEU A 109 10.64 12.05 0.92
CA LEU A 109 11.99 12.54 1.23
C LEU A 109 12.27 12.33 2.73
N SER A 110 13.49 11.96 3.08
CA SER A 110 13.90 11.79 4.48
C SER A 110 13.69 13.04 5.33
N ILE A 111 13.90 14.24 4.73
CA ILE A 111 13.61 15.52 5.38
C ILE A 111 12.11 15.74 5.66
N LYS A 112 11.23 15.03 4.98
CA LYS A 112 9.78 15.04 5.15
C LYS A 112 9.26 13.85 5.96
N GLY A 113 10.14 12.99 6.47
CA GLY A 113 9.81 11.91 7.38
C GLY A 113 9.72 10.53 6.74
N GLU A 114 10.14 10.37 5.46
CA GLU A 114 10.32 9.05 4.85
C GLU A 114 11.40 8.26 5.61
N ARG A 115 11.17 6.97 5.79
CA ARG A 115 12.04 6.08 6.56
C ARG A 115 12.69 5.03 5.68
N SER A 116 14.01 5.06 5.61
CA SER A 116 14.77 4.06 4.83
C SER A 116 14.47 2.63 5.28
N GLY A 117 14.13 1.77 4.30
CA GLY A 117 13.81 0.37 4.54
C GLY A 117 12.39 0.10 5.06
N VAL A 118 11.55 1.13 5.16
CA VAL A 118 10.12 0.99 5.42
C VAL A 118 9.37 1.04 4.09
N PRO A 119 8.35 0.18 3.86
CA PRO A 119 7.55 0.23 2.64
C PRO A 119 6.81 1.56 2.48
N ASN A 120 6.85 2.09 1.26
CA ASN A 120 6.22 3.34 0.86
C ASN A 120 4.98 3.07 0.01
N TYR A 121 3.87 3.74 0.32
CA TYR A 121 2.60 3.62 -0.39
C TYR A 121 2.02 4.98 -0.76
N VAL A 122 1.61 5.11 -2.01
CA VAL A 122 0.71 6.18 -2.46
C VAL A 122 -0.70 5.62 -2.52
N VAL A 123 -1.66 6.34 -1.97
CA VAL A 123 -3.10 6.05 -2.08
C VAL A 123 -3.73 7.16 -2.92
N LEU A 124 -3.83 6.93 -4.23
CA LEU A 124 -4.46 7.85 -5.16
C LEU A 124 -5.99 7.77 -5.04
N MET A 125 -6.64 8.91 -4.86
CA MET A 125 -8.09 9.04 -4.77
C MET A 125 -8.57 10.04 -5.82
N THR A 126 -9.37 9.60 -6.79
CA THR A 126 -9.86 10.44 -7.91
C THR A 126 -11.26 10.04 -8.36
N ASP A 127 -12.06 11.01 -8.81
CA ASP A 127 -13.38 10.81 -9.41
C ASP A 127 -13.38 10.91 -10.94
N GLY A 128 -12.21 11.13 -11.54
CA GLY A 128 -12.07 11.40 -12.97
C GLY A 128 -10.94 10.66 -13.66
N LYS A 129 -10.90 10.83 -14.97
CA LYS A 129 -9.79 10.40 -15.82
C LYS A 129 -8.71 11.46 -15.82
N SER A 130 -7.46 11.03 -15.97
CA SER A 130 -6.39 11.96 -16.33
C SER A 130 -6.70 12.60 -17.69
N ASN A 131 -6.74 13.92 -17.71
CA ASN A 131 -7.02 14.68 -18.94
C ASN A 131 -5.86 15.62 -19.32
N ARG A 132 -4.73 15.50 -18.62
CA ARG A 132 -3.47 16.21 -18.84
C ARG A 132 -2.29 15.29 -18.55
N GLY A 133 -1.15 15.64 -19.18
CA GLY A 133 0.12 14.96 -18.95
C GLY A 133 0.15 13.48 -19.40
N SER A 134 1.21 12.81 -19.00
CA SER A 134 1.39 11.36 -19.21
C SER A 134 1.39 10.65 -17.86
N ILE A 135 0.45 9.75 -17.65
CA ILE A 135 0.38 8.92 -16.42
C ILE A 135 1.67 8.13 -16.21
N GLN A 136 2.29 7.67 -17.32
CA GLN A 136 3.53 6.88 -17.25
C GLN A 136 4.68 7.63 -16.56
N THR A 137 4.70 8.95 -16.64
CA THR A 137 5.71 9.76 -15.92
C THR A 137 5.62 9.56 -14.42
N GLY A 138 4.41 9.57 -13.88
CA GLY A 138 4.17 9.35 -12.45
C GLY A 138 4.45 7.90 -12.02
N VAL A 139 4.01 6.91 -12.81
CA VAL A 139 4.29 5.49 -12.54
C VAL A 139 5.81 5.24 -12.50
N THR A 140 6.55 5.76 -13.49
CA THR A 140 8.02 5.62 -13.53
C THR A 140 8.69 6.27 -12.31
N ALA A 141 8.19 7.42 -11.86
CA ALA A 141 8.71 8.09 -10.66
C ALA A 141 8.49 7.23 -9.40
N CYS A 142 7.29 6.65 -9.24
CA CYS A 142 6.99 5.78 -8.11
C CYS A 142 7.82 4.49 -8.15
N ASP A 143 7.93 3.82 -9.29
CA ASP A 143 8.74 2.62 -9.47
C ASP A 143 10.22 2.89 -9.13
N SER A 144 10.76 4.02 -9.60
CA SER A 144 12.16 4.41 -9.35
C SER A 144 12.46 4.67 -7.87
N ASN A 145 11.45 5.05 -7.10
CA ASN A 145 11.54 5.31 -5.66
C ASN A 145 10.99 4.16 -4.79
N ASN A 146 10.70 3.00 -5.40
CA ASN A 146 10.12 1.83 -4.71
C ASN A 146 8.83 2.16 -3.93
N VAL A 147 7.97 2.98 -4.51
CA VAL A 147 6.66 3.34 -3.95
C VAL A 147 5.57 2.51 -4.60
N SER A 148 4.78 1.82 -3.79
CA SER A 148 3.62 1.06 -4.26
C SER A 148 2.41 1.97 -4.45
N ILE A 149 1.70 1.83 -5.58
CA ILE A 149 0.52 2.63 -5.91
C ILE A 149 -0.75 1.82 -5.62
N ILE A 150 -1.60 2.39 -4.79
CA ILE A 150 -2.98 1.97 -4.52
C ILE A 150 -3.89 3.01 -5.17
N ALA A 151 -4.94 2.58 -5.88
CA ALA A 151 -5.88 3.49 -6.53
C ALA A 151 -7.32 3.27 -6.05
N VAL A 152 -7.96 4.36 -5.67
CA VAL A 152 -9.37 4.43 -5.29
C VAL A 152 -10.08 5.30 -6.32
N GLY A 153 -10.82 4.66 -7.22
CA GLY A 153 -11.71 5.32 -8.17
C GLY A 153 -13.06 5.61 -7.51
N ILE A 154 -13.58 6.83 -7.65
CA ILE A 154 -14.80 7.24 -6.97
C ILE A 154 -15.86 7.63 -8.01
N GLY A 155 -16.99 6.90 -8.02
CA GLY A 155 -18.10 7.16 -8.92
C GLY A 155 -17.87 6.68 -10.36
N ASP A 156 -18.64 7.21 -11.29
CA ASP A 156 -18.72 6.72 -12.68
C ASP A 156 -17.84 7.52 -13.67
N GLY A 157 -17.18 8.59 -13.20
CA GLY A 157 -16.34 9.47 -14.04
C GLY A 157 -14.96 8.90 -14.35
N ILE A 158 -14.54 7.87 -13.66
CA ILE A 158 -13.20 7.27 -13.74
C ILE A 158 -12.98 6.45 -15.02
N SER A 159 -11.70 6.12 -15.28
CA SER A 159 -11.31 5.07 -16.22
C SER A 159 -10.71 3.90 -15.46
N GLU A 160 -11.49 2.85 -15.26
CA GLU A 160 -11.01 1.63 -14.59
C GLU A 160 -9.75 1.07 -15.24
N ALA A 161 -9.73 1.00 -16.58
CA ALA A 161 -8.57 0.53 -17.33
C ALA A 161 -7.33 1.39 -17.08
N GLU A 162 -7.49 2.71 -16.92
CA GLU A 162 -6.42 3.63 -16.59
C GLU A 162 -5.90 3.38 -15.16
N LEU A 163 -6.79 3.30 -14.17
CA LEU A 163 -6.42 3.07 -12.79
C LEU A 163 -5.81 1.68 -12.57
N LEU A 164 -6.33 0.64 -13.23
CA LEU A 164 -5.72 -0.70 -13.21
C LEU A 164 -4.33 -0.74 -13.84
N SER A 165 -4.03 0.15 -14.80
CA SER A 165 -2.72 0.20 -15.45
C SER A 165 -1.61 0.82 -14.58
N ILE A 166 -1.96 1.54 -13.52
CA ILE A 166 -1.00 2.26 -12.66
C ILE A 166 -0.78 1.60 -11.31
N VAL A 167 -1.70 0.76 -10.83
CA VAL A 167 -1.54 0.11 -9.53
C VAL A 167 -0.43 -0.92 -9.55
N SER A 168 0.32 -1.01 -8.46
CA SER A 168 1.45 -1.95 -8.33
C SER A 168 1.00 -3.41 -8.31
N GLU A 169 -0.21 -3.69 -7.86
CA GLU A 169 -0.85 -5.00 -7.90
C GLU A 169 -2.35 -4.85 -8.21
N PRO A 170 -2.98 -5.77 -8.95
CA PRO A 170 -4.42 -5.67 -9.29
C PRO A 170 -5.33 -5.53 -8.07
N ARG A 171 -4.96 -6.11 -6.92
CA ARG A 171 -5.71 -6.00 -5.65
C ARG A 171 -5.61 -4.61 -5.00
N TYR A 172 -4.73 -3.74 -5.49
CA TYR A 172 -4.57 -2.36 -5.03
C TYR A 172 -5.51 -1.38 -5.75
N TYR A 173 -6.51 -1.89 -6.44
CA TYR A 173 -7.55 -1.08 -7.06
C TYR A 173 -8.92 -1.38 -6.44
N ILE A 174 -9.67 -0.33 -6.18
CA ILE A 174 -11.09 -0.40 -5.83
C ILE A 174 -11.86 0.72 -6.52
N ASN A 175 -13.08 0.40 -6.99
CA ASN A 175 -14.07 1.40 -7.39
C ASN A 175 -15.15 1.50 -6.31
N THR A 176 -15.49 2.72 -5.92
CA THR A 176 -16.45 2.99 -4.85
C THR A 176 -17.28 4.24 -5.16
N THR A 177 -18.19 4.58 -4.27
CA THR A 177 -18.95 5.84 -4.30
C THR A 177 -18.56 6.72 -3.12
N TYR A 178 -18.85 8.02 -3.19
CA TYR A 178 -18.62 8.92 -2.04
C TYR A 178 -19.38 8.50 -0.77
N MET A 179 -20.47 7.76 -0.91
CA MET A 179 -21.25 7.24 0.24
C MET A 179 -20.57 6.07 0.93
N GLU A 180 -19.86 5.24 0.17
CA GLU A 180 -19.18 4.02 0.65
C GLU A 180 -17.67 4.24 0.86
N LEU A 181 -17.16 5.42 0.49
CA LEU A 181 -15.73 5.73 0.46
C LEU A 181 -15.03 5.46 1.80
N HIS A 182 -15.72 5.75 2.91
CA HIS A 182 -15.15 5.55 4.24
C HIS A 182 -14.76 4.09 4.52
N GLU A 183 -15.65 3.15 4.22
CA GLU A 183 -15.41 1.72 4.45
C GLU A 183 -14.43 1.18 3.40
N SER A 184 -14.65 1.53 2.14
CA SER A 184 -13.82 1.08 1.03
C SER A 184 -12.35 1.52 1.16
N LEU A 185 -12.11 2.77 1.56
CA LEU A 185 -10.76 3.30 1.77
C LEU A 185 -10.07 2.59 2.94
N LEU A 186 -10.78 2.39 4.04
CA LEU A 186 -10.24 1.67 5.19
C LEU A 186 -9.84 0.24 4.81
N ASP A 187 -10.71 -0.47 4.12
CA ASP A 187 -10.48 -1.86 3.73
C ASP A 187 -9.28 -1.99 2.78
N ILE A 188 -9.21 -1.17 1.72
CA ILE A 188 -8.11 -1.27 0.76
C ILE A 188 -6.77 -0.88 1.40
N VAL A 189 -6.72 0.17 2.22
CA VAL A 189 -5.49 0.59 2.89
C VAL A 189 -5.02 -0.46 3.89
N THR A 190 -5.91 -0.95 4.76
CA THR A 190 -5.53 -1.94 5.77
C THR A 190 -5.13 -3.28 5.16
N SER A 191 -5.83 -3.74 4.12
CA SER A 191 -5.47 -4.99 3.43
C SER A 191 -4.16 -4.87 2.65
N SER A 192 -3.86 -3.71 2.09
CA SER A 192 -2.63 -3.48 1.31
C SER A 192 -1.41 -3.32 2.19
N VAL A 193 -1.51 -2.54 3.27
CA VAL A 193 -0.38 -2.17 4.14
C VAL A 193 -0.09 -3.22 5.20
N ASN A 194 -1.12 -3.83 5.79
CA ASN A 194 -0.92 -4.85 6.84
C ASN A 194 -0.64 -6.25 6.30
N CYS A 195 -0.92 -6.49 5.02
CA CYS A 195 -0.71 -7.77 4.35
C CYS A 195 0.51 -7.77 3.42
N SER A 196 1.60 -7.08 3.75
CA SER A 196 2.85 -7.44 3.08
C SER A 196 3.12 -8.90 3.42
N ALA A 197 3.26 -9.74 2.39
CA ALA A 197 3.30 -11.19 2.45
C ALA A 197 4.38 -11.71 3.42
N GLY A 198 4.12 -11.57 4.70
CA GLY A 198 4.75 -12.40 5.70
C GLY A 198 4.30 -13.82 5.40
N ILE A 199 5.20 -14.65 4.86
CA ILE A 199 5.01 -16.09 4.91
C ILE A 199 4.54 -16.37 6.32
N SER A 200 3.25 -16.75 6.48
CA SER A 200 2.66 -16.93 7.80
C SER A 200 3.60 -17.84 8.60
N GLU A 201 3.74 -17.63 9.89
CA GLU A 201 4.56 -18.49 10.77
C GLU A 201 4.18 -19.96 10.56
N VAL A 202 2.93 -20.23 10.22
CA VAL A 202 2.43 -21.56 9.83
C VAL A 202 3.10 -22.05 8.53
N PHE A 203 3.33 -21.16 7.56
CA PHE A 203 4.01 -21.54 6.31
C PHE A 203 5.51 -21.71 6.51
N LYS A 204 6.14 -20.93 7.38
CA LYS A 204 7.52 -21.16 7.83
C LYS A 204 7.63 -22.50 8.57
N PHE A 205 6.68 -22.80 9.48
CA PHE A 205 6.60 -24.10 10.15
C PHE A 205 6.37 -25.24 9.14
N PHE A 206 5.53 -25.04 8.13
CA PHE A 206 5.25 -26.05 7.11
C PHE A 206 6.45 -26.30 6.21
N ILE A 207 7.18 -25.26 5.81
CA ILE A 207 8.46 -25.41 5.06
C ILE A 207 9.52 -26.10 5.93
N PHE A 208 9.63 -25.71 7.20
CA PHE A 208 10.54 -26.36 8.15
C PHE A 208 10.17 -27.83 8.37
N TYR A 209 8.89 -28.14 8.50
CA TYR A 209 8.38 -29.50 8.65
C TYR A 209 8.62 -30.35 7.39
N LEU A 210 8.38 -29.81 6.20
CA LEU A 210 8.71 -30.49 4.93
C LEU A 210 10.23 -30.72 4.77
N ALA A 211 11.05 -29.74 5.08
CA ALA A 211 12.50 -29.88 5.07
C ALA A 211 12.97 -30.95 6.07
N PHE A 212 12.38 -30.98 7.28
CA PHE A 212 12.64 -32.00 8.28
C PHE A 212 12.24 -33.41 7.81
N LEU A 213 11.08 -33.57 7.16
CA LEU A 213 10.65 -34.86 6.60
C LEU A 213 11.55 -35.35 5.48
N VAL A 214 12.05 -34.45 4.63
CA VAL A 214 12.99 -34.77 3.56
C VAL A 214 14.34 -35.21 4.16
N LEU A 215 14.86 -34.47 5.12
CA LEU A 215 16.11 -34.85 5.84
C LEU A 215 15.98 -36.16 6.59
N PHE A 216 14.83 -36.37 7.27
CA PHE A 216 14.56 -37.61 8.00
C PHE A 216 14.48 -38.81 7.06
N LYS A 217 13.90 -38.67 5.86
CA LYS A 217 13.85 -39.71 4.83
C LYS A 217 15.23 -40.05 4.27
N ILE A 218 16.09 -39.03 4.09
CA ILE A 218 17.49 -39.22 3.65
C ILE A 218 18.29 -39.99 4.71
N VAL A 219 18.15 -39.64 5.99
CA VAL A 219 18.81 -40.30 7.11
C VAL A 219 18.37 -41.76 7.25
N LEU A 220 17.05 -42.03 7.16
CA LEU A 220 16.51 -43.39 7.19
C LEU A 220 17.03 -44.25 6.04
N ASN A 221 17.09 -43.72 4.83
CA ASN A 221 17.64 -44.43 3.67
C ASN A 221 19.14 -44.70 3.84
N SER A 222 19.88 -43.79 4.44
CA SER A 222 21.30 -43.98 4.74
C SER A 222 21.52 -45.10 5.78
N ILE A 223 20.69 -45.14 6.83
CA ILE A 223 20.76 -46.20 7.87
C ILE A 223 20.39 -47.59 7.30
N THR A 224 19.36 -47.66 6.44
CA THR A 224 18.96 -48.91 5.79
C THR A 224 20.03 -49.39 4.83
N LEU A 225 20.66 -48.50 4.07
CA LEU A 225 21.80 -48.84 3.17
C LEU A 225 22.99 -49.33 3.95
N GLN A 226 23.35 -48.72 5.07
CA GLN A 226 24.46 -49.18 5.93
C GLN A 226 24.18 -50.54 6.58
N ARG A 227 22.92 -50.85 6.94
CA ARG A 227 22.53 -52.19 7.44
C ARG A 227 22.63 -53.23 6.36
N LEU A 228 22.22 -52.96 5.13
CA LEU A 228 22.35 -53.87 3.98
C LEU A 228 23.82 -54.19 3.68
N ILE A 229 24.71 -53.17 3.65
CA ILE A 229 26.13 -53.34 3.43
C ILE A 229 26.75 -54.21 4.53
N ARG A 230 26.40 -54.04 5.81
CA ARG A 230 26.89 -54.89 6.91
C ARG A 230 26.41 -56.35 6.81
N MET A 231 25.20 -56.61 6.31
CA MET A 231 24.68 -57.96 6.12
C MET A 231 25.35 -58.70 4.94
N THR A 232 25.71 -57.97 3.89
CA THR A 232 26.45 -58.57 2.73
C THR A 232 27.91 -58.85 3.04
N THR A 233 28.57 -58.08 3.90
CA THR A 233 29.96 -58.30 4.28
C THR A 233 30.15 -59.35 5.38
N SER A 234 29.08 -59.71 6.13
CA SER A 234 29.16 -60.80 7.15
C SER A 234 28.90 -62.20 6.62
N ASN A 235 28.50 -62.34 5.35
CA ASN A 235 28.25 -63.68 4.71
C ASN A 235 29.41 -64.13 3.79
N THR A 236 30.59 -63.52 3.88
CA THR A 236 31.78 -63.88 3.06
C THR A 236 32.91 -64.37 3.93
N PHE A 237 32.62 -65.22 4.91
CA PHE A 237 33.63 -66.08 5.59
C PHE A 237 33.08 -67.49 5.77
#